data_e61badb8785c7644c44d3b4c7490c726
#
_entry.id   e61badb8785c7644c44d3b4c7490c726
#
_cell.length_a   1.000
_cell.length_b   1.000
_cell.length_c   1.000
_cell.angle_alpha   90.00
_cell.angle_beta   90.00
_cell.angle_gamma   90.00
#
_symmetry.space_group_name_H-M   'P 1'
#
loop_
_entity.id
_entity.type
_entity.pdbx_description
1 polymer ?
#
loop_
_entity_poly.entity_id
_entity_poly.type
_entity_poly.pdbx_seq_one_letter_code
_entity_poly.pdbx_strand_id
1 'polypeptide(L)'
;MAKGSQISFDFHTVQDAQTGARVTRLTPPDVLCHRNYFYQKCFTRDGSQLLFAGEFDGHRNYYLLDLGTQQAVQLTEGPGDNTFGGFLSPDDQYLYYVKNESLLQRVTLADYSETTVYQ
;
A
#
# COMPACT_ATOMS: atom_id res chain seq x y z
N MET A 1 -13.98 -4.09 -5.64
CA MET A 1 -13.22 -2.84 -5.79
C MET A 1 -12.19 -3.02 -6.89
N ALA A 2 -11.92 -1.96 -7.61
CA ALA A 2 -10.99 -1.99 -8.74
C ALA A 2 -9.86 -0.99 -8.53
N LYS A 3 -8.81 -1.10 -9.34
CA LYS A 3 -7.72 -0.12 -9.37
C LYS A 3 -8.26 1.30 -9.47
N GLY A 4 -7.65 2.21 -8.74
CA GLY A 4 -8.07 3.60 -8.67
C GLY A 4 -9.19 3.87 -7.70
N SER A 5 -9.80 2.86 -7.11
CA SER A 5 -10.81 3.05 -6.06
C SER A 5 -10.19 3.71 -4.84
N GLN A 6 -10.91 4.65 -4.25
CA GLN A 6 -10.45 5.38 -3.07
C GLN A 6 -11.22 4.96 -1.83
N ILE A 7 -10.50 4.85 -0.72
CA ILE A 7 -11.05 4.54 0.60
C ILE A 7 -10.61 5.63 1.56
N SER A 8 -11.55 6.18 2.31
CA SER A 8 -11.23 7.15 3.37
C SER A 8 -11.00 6.41 4.68
N PHE A 9 -9.94 6.76 5.39
CA PHE A 9 -9.60 6.20 6.69
C PHE A 9 -9.80 7.24 7.78
N ASP A 10 -10.17 6.77 8.98
CA ASP A 10 -10.19 7.59 10.19
C ASP A 10 -8.99 7.21 11.05
N PHE A 11 -7.95 8.04 11.03
CA PHE A 11 -6.78 7.83 11.86
C PHE A 11 -7.16 7.95 13.34
N HIS A 12 -6.64 7.04 14.15
CA HIS A 12 -6.90 7.03 15.58
C HIS A 12 -5.59 7.17 16.35
N THR A 13 -5.46 8.24 17.12
CA THR A 13 -4.26 8.54 17.90
C THR A 13 -4.54 8.28 19.37
N VAL A 14 -3.65 7.52 20.01
CA VAL A 14 -3.66 7.27 21.45
C VAL A 14 -2.28 7.61 22.02
N GLN A 15 -2.25 7.92 23.31
CA GLN A 15 -1.00 8.11 24.03
C GLN A 15 -0.67 6.82 24.78
N ASP A 16 0.54 6.29 24.57
CA ASP A 16 0.99 5.12 25.30
C ASP A 16 1.17 5.46 26.77
N ALA A 17 0.54 4.67 27.65
CA ALA A 17 0.53 4.95 29.08
C ALA A 17 1.91 4.80 29.73
N GLN A 18 2.78 3.94 29.15
CA GLN A 18 4.11 3.67 29.73
C GLN A 18 5.18 4.65 29.27
N THR A 19 5.16 5.00 28.00
CA THR A 19 6.23 5.82 27.39
C THR A 19 5.81 7.26 27.14
N GLY A 20 4.51 7.54 27.12
CA GLY A 20 3.97 8.85 26.74
C GLY A 20 4.00 9.09 25.22
N ALA A 21 4.41 8.12 24.43
CA ALA A 21 4.49 8.26 22.98
C ALA A 21 3.09 8.35 22.38
N ARG A 22 2.95 9.17 21.34
CA ARG A 22 1.73 9.23 20.56
C ARG A 22 1.78 8.17 19.48
N VAL A 23 0.76 7.30 19.45
CA VAL A 23 0.66 6.22 18.47
C VAL A 23 -0.59 6.47 17.64
N THR A 24 -0.42 6.57 16.32
CA THR A 24 -1.53 6.75 15.39
C THR A 24 -1.74 5.48 14.59
N ARG A 25 -2.94 4.89 14.73
CA ARG A 25 -3.35 3.77 13.89
C ARG A 25 -3.87 4.33 12.57
N LEU A 26 -3.31 3.85 11.47
CA LEU A 26 -3.62 4.36 10.14
C LEU A 26 -4.71 3.56 9.43
N THR A 27 -4.79 2.25 9.69
CA THR A 27 -5.70 1.35 8.98
C THR A 27 -6.85 0.90 9.88
N PRO A 28 -8.01 0.48 9.28
CA PRO A 28 -9.13 0.01 10.08
C PRO A 28 -8.78 -1.23 10.89
N PRO A 29 -9.29 -1.38 12.14
CA PRO A 29 -8.94 -2.51 12.99
C PRO A 29 -9.57 -3.84 12.54
N ASP A 30 -10.59 -3.80 11.71
CA ASP A 30 -11.33 -4.96 11.25
C ASP A 30 -10.89 -5.46 9.86
N VAL A 31 -9.86 -4.86 9.27
CA VAL A 31 -9.31 -5.25 7.99
C VAL A 31 -7.85 -5.67 8.17
N LEU A 32 -7.50 -6.83 7.61
CA LEU A 32 -6.12 -7.28 7.63
C LEU A 32 -5.27 -6.38 6.74
N CYS A 33 -4.35 -5.66 7.35
CA CYS A 33 -3.42 -4.77 6.66
C CYS A 33 -1.99 -5.03 7.13
N HIS A 34 -1.03 -4.88 6.23
CA HIS A 34 0.38 -4.96 6.59
C HIS A 34 1.22 -4.14 5.62
N ARG A 35 2.44 -3.83 6.01
CA ARG A 35 3.40 -3.19 5.12
C ARG A 35 4.17 -4.25 4.34
N ASN A 36 4.89 -3.83 3.30
CA ASN A 36 5.81 -4.68 2.57
C ASN A 36 6.99 -5.10 3.47
N TYR A 37 7.87 -5.97 2.95
CA TYR A 37 9.02 -6.44 3.71
C TYR A 37 9.91 -5.25 4.11
N PHE A 38 10.53 -5.31 5.28
CA PHE A 38 11.14 -4.13 5.92
C PHE A 38 12.33 -3.52 5.14
N TYR A 39 12.96 -4.21 4.24
CA TYR A 39 13.99 -3.64 3.37
C TYR A 39 13.41 -2.79 2.26
N GLN A 40 12.16 -3.02 1.89
CA GLN A 40 11.58 -2.46 0.68
C GLN A 40 11.10 -1.05 0.94
N LYS A 41 11.26 -0.19 -0.07
CA LYS A 41 10.75 1.17 0.01
C LYS A 41 9.23 1.17 0.04
N CYS A 42 8.65 1.72 1.10
CA CYS A 42 7.19 1.84 1.25
C CYS A 42 6.71 3.28 1.37
N PHE A 43 7.58 4.23 1.71
CA PHE A 43 7.22 5.65 1.73
C PHE A 43 7.70 6.34 0.46
N THR A 44 6.93 7.33 -0.01
CA THR A 44 7.41 8.25 -1.03
C THR A 44 8.57 9.09 -0.46
N ARG A 45 9.35 9.74 -1.34
CA ARG A 45 10.56 10.47 -0.94
C ARG A 45 10.27 11.57 0.07
N ASP A 46 9.14 12.25 -0.09
CA ASP A 46 8.72 13.32 0.83
C ASP A 46 8.02 12.80 2.10
N GLY A 47 7.81 11.48 2.20
CA GLY A 47 7.16 10.86 3.35
C GLY A 47 5.65 11.07 3.44
N SER A 48 5.02 11.64 2.40
CA SER A 48 3.59 11.97 2.45
C SER A 48 2.67 10.79 2.16
N GLN A 49 3.18 9.75 1.48
CA GLN A 49 2.38 8.60 1.09
C GLN A 49 3.05 7.30 1.51
N LEU A 50 2.23 6.32 1.90
CA LEU A 50 2.67 5.02 2.39
C LEU A 50 2.05 3.91 1.55
N LEU A 51 2.92 3.04 1.00
CA LEU A 51 2.52 1.80 0.35
C LEU A 51 2.21 0.75 1.42
N PHE A 52 1.05 0.12 1.35
CA PHE A 52 0.70 -0.98 2.24
C PHE A 52 -0.19 -1.98 1.51
N ALA A 53 -0.40 -3.13 2.11
CA ALA A 53 -1.30 -4.15 1.61
C ALA A 53 -2.49 -4.31 2.53
N GLY A 54 -3.67 -4.56 1.96
CA GLY A 54 -4.88 -4.76 2.71
C GLY A 54 -5.86 -5.69 2.01
N GLU A 55 -6.73 -6.31 2.81
CA GLU A 55 -7.76 -7.24 2.37
C GLU A 55 -9.14 -6.58 2.44
N PHE A 56 -9.37 -5.57 1.58
CA PHE A 56 -10.61 -4.80 1.61
C PHE A 56 -11.74 -5.43 0.79
N ASP A 57 -11.40 -6.27 -0.18
CA ASP A 57 -12.39 -6.87 -1.09
C ASP A 57 -12.19 -8.39 -1.28
N GLY A 58 -11.63 -9.05 -0.28
CA GLY A 58 -11.42 -10.49 -0.31
C GLY A 58 -10.08 -10.95 -0.86
N HIS A 59 -9.29 -10.04 -1.39
CA HIS A 59 -7.93 -10.30 -1.86
C HIS A 59 -6.95 -9.34 -1.21
N ARG A 60 -5.71 -9.77 -1.03
CA ARG A 60 -4.64 -8.88 -0.58
C ARG A 60 -4.12 -8.11 -1.76
N ASN A 61 -4.32 -6.81 -1.75
CA ASN A 61 -3.87 -5.92 -2.81
C ASN A 61 -3.05 -4.79 -2.22
N TYR A 62 -2.32 -4.09 -3.09
CA TYR A 62 -1.55 -2.91 -2.72
C TYR A 62 -2.39 -1.65 -2.77
N TYR A 63 -2.16 -0.80 -1.79
CA TYR A 63 -2.80 0.51 -1.64
C TYR A 63 -1.76 1.56 -1.36
N LEU A 64 -2.00 2.78 -1.80
CA LEU A 64 -1.17 3.93 -1.48
C LEU A 64 -1.99 4.89 -0.62
N LEU A 65 -1.55 5.10 0.62
CA LEU A 65 -2.23 5.94 1.60
C LEU A 65 -1.59 7.33 1.62
N ASP A 66 -2.40 8.36 1.39
CA ASP A 66 -1.99 9.73 1.60
C ASP A 66 -2.18 10.09 3.08
N LEU A 67 -1.09 10.39 3.77
CA LEU A 67 -1.11 10.66 5.21
C LEU A 67 -1.76 11.99 5.55
N GLY A 68 -1.78 12.94 4.62
CA GLY A 68 -2.41 14.24 4.82
C GLY A 68 -3.92 14.21 4.65
N THR A 69 -4.41 13.52 3.62
CA THR A 69 -5.85 13.44 3.33
C THR A 69 -6.53 12.27 4.00
N GLN A 70 -5.78 11.30 4.50
CA GLN A 70 -6.26 10.04 5.07
C GLN A 70 -7.04 9.18 4.06
N GLN A 71 -6.72 9.32 2.79
CA GLN A 71 -7.33 8.54 1.72
C GLN A 71 -6.31 7.58 1.11
N ALA A 72 -6.75 6.34 0.86
CA ALA A 72 -5.96 5.34 0.17
C ALA A 72 -6.55 5.06 -1.21
N VAL A 73 -5.67 4.84 -2.18
CA VAL A 73 -6.05 4.43 -3.53
C VAL A 73 -5.60 3.01 -3.77
N GLN A 74 -6.46 2.20 -4.38
CA GLN A 74 -6.14 0.82 -4.74
C GLN A 74 -5.24 0.79 -5.97
N LEU A 75 -4.10 0.13 -5.87
CA LEU A 75 -3.10 0.05 -6.94
C LEU A 75 -3.17 -1.26 -7.73
N THR A 76 -3.59 -2.33 -7.09
CA THR A 76 -3.69 -3.66 -7.72
C THR A 76 -5.06 -4.27 -7.44
N GLU A 77 -5.45 -5.27 -8.24
CA GLU A 77 -6.77 -5.89 -8.11
C GLU A 77 -6.71 -7.39 -8.37
N GLY A 78 -7.70 -8.10 -7.84
CA GLY A 78 -7.81 -9.54 -8.00
C GLY A 78 -6.81 -10.32 -7.16
N PRO A 79 -6.80 -11.66 -7.32
CA PRO A 79 -5.92 -12.53 -6.56
C PRO A 79 -4.51 -12.57 -7.14
N GLY A 80 -3.57 -13.14 -6.38
CA GLY A 80 -2.25 -13.50 -6.86
C GLY A 80 -1.13 -12.54 -6.52
N ASP A 81 -1.41 -11.43 -5.85
CA ASP A 81 -0.36 -10.48 -5.48
C ASP A 81 0.53 -11.04 -4.37
N ASN A 82 1.84 -10.98 -4.57
CA ASN A 82 2.78 -11.10 -3.46
C ASN A 82 2.88 -9.74 -2.79
N THR A 83 2.31 -9.63 -1.59
CA THR A 83 2.19 -8.34 -0.90
C THR A 83 3.31 -8.06 0.09
N PHE A 84 4.35 -8.89 0.13
CA PHE A 84 5.51 -8.66 0.98
C PHE A 84 6.71 -8.10 0.21
N GLY A 85 6.87 -8.47 -1.05
CA GLY A 85 8.04 -8.12 -1.85
C GLY A 85 7.89 -6.89 -2.73
N GLY A 86 6.73 -6.27 -2.77
CA GLY A 86 6.52 -5.08 -3.59
C GLY A 86 7.21 -3.84 -3.03
N PHE A 87 7.56 -2.92 -3.90
CA PHE A 87 8.26 -1.70 -3.50
C PHE A 87 7.99 -0.55 -4.47
N LEU A 88 8.12 0.66 -3.95
CA LEU A 88 8.06 1.88 -4.78
C LEU A 88 9.41 2.10 -5.46
N SER A 89 9.36 2.57 -6.71
CA SER A 89 10.57 2.98 -7.42
C SER A 89 11.22 4.19 -6.74
N PRO A 90 12.54 4.42 -6.93
CA PRO A 90 13.23 5.55 -6.30
C PRO A 90 12.66 6.93 -6.64
N ASP A 91 12.06 7.05 -7.83
CA ASP A 91 11.46 8.31 -8.30
C ASP A 91 9.97 8.44 -7.98
N ASP A 92 9.40 7.49 -7.22
CA ASP A 92 7.99 7.47 -6.80
C ASP A 92 6.98 7.37 -7.96
N GLN A 93 7.42 6.91 -9.13
CA GLN A 93 6.52 6.80 -10.28
C GLN A 93 5.85 5.45 -10.39
N TYR A 94 6.45 4.41 -9.83
CA TYR A 94 6.00 3.03 -10.05
C TYR A 94 5.96 2.21 -8.77
N LEU A 95 5.01 1.26 -8.75
CA LEU A 95 5.03 0.10 -7.86
C LEU A 95 5.51 -1.10 -8.66
N TYR A 96 6.52 -1.82 -8.15
CA TYR A 96 6.94 -3.13 -8.67
C TYR A 96 6.52 -4.22 -7.71
N TYR A 97 5.90 -5.27 -8.22
CA TYR A 97 5.48 -6.42 -7.40
C TYR A 97 5.40 -7.68 -8.25
N VAL A 98 5.33 -8.84 -7.59
CA VAL A 98 5.20 -10.14 -8.26
C VAL A 98 3.75 -10.61 -8.19
N LYS A 99 3.21 -11.01 -9.32
CA LYS A 99 1.87 -11.56 -9.43
C LYS A 99 1.93 -13.00 -9.92
N ASN A 100 1.06 -13.85 -9.37
CA ASN A 100 0.94 -15.27 -9.76
C ASN A 100 2.30 -15.99 -9.70
N GLU A 101 3.15 -15.62 -8.74
CA GLU A 101 4.46 -16.26 -8.48
C GLU A 101 5.51 -16.09 -9.59
N SER A 102 5.14 -15.60 -10.76
CA SER A 102 6.05 -15.58 -11.91
C SER A 102 6.10 -14.28 -12.69
N LEU A 103 5.16 -13.36 -12.46
CA LEU A 103 5.07 -12.13 -13.25
C LEU A 103 5.59 -10.96 -12.43
N LEU A 104 6.66 -10.31 -12.90
CA LEU A 104 7.08 -9.03 -12.35
C LEU A 104 6.26 -7.94 -13.02
N GLN A 105 5.42 -7.30 -12.23
CA GLN A 105 4.49 -6.27 -12.69
C GLN A 105 4.95 -4.88 -12.26
N ARG A 106 4.62 -3.90 -13.08
CA ARG A 106 4.85 -2.49 -12.79
C ARG A 106 3.52 -1.73 -12.92
N VAL A 107 3.14 -1.04 -11.86
CA VAL A 107 1.97 -0.17 -11.85
C VAL A 107 2.45 1.27 -11.88
N THR A 108 1.95 2.05 -12.84
CA THR A 108 2.20 3.49 -12.90
C THR A 108 1.30 4.21 -11.91
N LEU A 109 1.88 4.96 -10.98
CA LEU A 109 1.09 5.56 -9.90
C LEU A 109 0.21 6.72 -10.39
N ALA A 110 0.56 7.35 -11.50
CA ALA A 110 -0.21 8.48 -12.03
C ALA A 110 -1.57 8.07 -12.61
N ASP A 111 -1.67 6.89 -13.23
CA ASP A 111 -2.87 6.46 -13.93
C ASP A 111 -3.28 5.01 -13.63
N TYR A 112 -2.53 4.31 -12.77
CA TYR A 112 -2.77 2.93 -12.35
C TYR A 112 -2.64 1.90 -13.48
N SER A 113 -2.05 2.27 -14.61
CA SER A 113 -1.78 1.32 -15.70
C SER A 113 -0.74 0.30 -15.25
N GLU A 114 -0.90 -0.94 -15.72
CA GLU A 114 -0.05 -2.04 -15.29
C GLU A 114 0.59 -2.72 -16.50
N THR A 115 1.88 -3.04 -16.38
CA THR A 115 2.66 -3.66 -17.43
C THR A 115 3.46 -4.81 -16.84
N THR A 116 3.53 -5.94 -17.56
CA THR A 116 4.44 -7.04 -17.21
C THR A 116 5.84 -6.67 -17.67
N VAL A 117 6.77 -6.58 -16.72
CA VAL A 117 8.16 -6.21 -16.99
C VAL A 117 9.01 -7.43 -17.29
N TYR A 118 8.72 -8.53 -16.58
CA TYR A 118 9.47 -9.78 -16.72
C TYR A 118 8.58 -10.97 -16.37
N GLN A 119 8.84 -12.07 -17.05
CA GLN A 119 8.10 -13.31 -16.83
C GLN A 119 9.02 -14.48 -16.63
#